data_2defb86352a4fd1155b73e0707e602c6
#
_entry.id   2defb86352a4fd1155b73e0707e602c6
#
_cell.length_a   1.000
_cell.length_b   1.000
_cell.length_c   1.000
_cell.angle_alpha   90.00
_cell.angle_beta   90.00
_cell.angle_gamma   90.00
#
_symmetry.space_group_name_H-M   'P 1'
#
loop_
_entity.id
_entity.type
_entity.pdbx_description
1 polymer ?
#
loop_
_entity_poly.entity_id
_entity_poly.type
_entity_poly.pdbx_seq_one_letter_code
_entity_poly.pdbx_strand_id
1 'polypeptide(L)'
;TTIADVCDAHPYLLRAAKFHGEPTEDLCPICRKAKLTHVTYVYGDELGQYEGRVKQARELAEMAAEYGEFRVYVVEVCQSCGWNHLATSYVLGTGEPAVRRRRRARTSQ
;
A
#
# COMPACT_ATOMS: atom_id res chain seq x y z
N THR A 1 -10.28 -22.96 -12.85
CA THR A 1 -9.83 -21.59 -12.85
C THR A 1 -8.97 -21.32 -14.07
N THR A 2 -9.31 -20.31 -14.84
CA THR A 2 -8.55 -19.96 -16.03
C THR A 2 -7.63 -18.78 -15.72
N ILE A 3 -6.70 -18.50 -16.65
CA ILE A 3 -5.81 -17.36 -16.50
C ILE A 3 -6.62 -16.07 -16.42
N ALA A 4 -7.72 -15.96 -17.18
CA ALA A 4 -8.58 -14.80 -17.15
C ALA A 4 -9.19 -14.53 -15.77
N ASP A 5 -9.42 -15.60 -14.98
CA ASP A 5 -10.01 -15.47 -13.65
C ASP A 5 -9.00 -14.94 -12.62
N VAL A 6 -7.71 -15.14 -12.83
CA VAL A 6 -6.68 -14.70 -11.88
C VAL A 6 -5.90 -13.49 -12.37
N CYS A 7 -6.01 -13.16 -13.65
CA CYS A 7 -5.32 -12.03 -14.27
C CYS A 7 -6.32 -10.91 -14.54
N ASP A 8 -6.89 -10.39 -13.46
CA ASP A 8 -8.03 -9.47 -13.52
C ASP A 8 -7.77 -8.13 -12.83
N ALA A 9 -6.54 -7.69 -12.78
CA ALA A 9 -6.19 -6.44 -12.11
C ALA A 9 -7.04 -5.29 -12.63
N HIS A 10 -7.62 -4.54 -11.70
CA HIS A 10 -8.40 -3.37 -12.05
C HIS A 10 -7.51 -2.34 -12.75
N PRO A 11 -8.03 -1.60 -13.74
CA PRO A 11 -7.24 -0.57 -14.43
C PRO A 11 -6.57 0.43 -13.50
N TYR A 12 -7.19 0.78 -12.38
CA TYR A 12 -6.58 1.69 -11.41
C TYR A 12 -5.35 1.07 -10.74
N LEU A 13 -5.40 -0.24 -10.47
CA LEU A 13 -4.26 -0.94 -9.89
C LEU A 13 -3.10 -0.97 -10.89
N LEU A 14 -3.39 -1.25 -12.15
CA LEU A 14 -2.38 -1.28 -13.19
C LEU A 14 -1.73 0.10 -13.38
N ARG A 15 -2.54 1.15 -13.32
CA ARG A 15 -2.04 2.51 -13.42
C ARG A 15 -1.17 2.86 -12.21
N ALA A 16 -1.60 2.49 -11.02
CA ALA A 16 -0.82 2.72 -9.81
C ALA A 16 0.52 2.00 -9.87
N ALA A 17 0.52 0.76 -10.37
CA ALA A 17 1.74 -0.01 -10.53
C ALA A 17 2.70 0.66 -11.50
N LYS A 18 2.18 1.18 -12.59
CA LYS A 18 2.99 1.82 -13.62
C LYS A 18 3.68 3.09 -13.13
N PHE A 19 2.96 3.93 -12.37
CA PHE A 19 3.47 5.25 -11.99
C PHE A 19 4.04 5.32 -10.58
N HIS A 20 3.59 4.44 -9.68
CA HIS A 20 3.96 4.50 -8.27
C HIS A 20 4.42 3.17 -7.70
N GLY A 21 4.42 2.11 -8.50
CA GLY A 21 4.82 0.79 -8.04
C GLY A 21 6.32 0.66 -7.87
N GLU A 22 6.71 -0.31 -7.06
CA GLU A 22 8.11 -0.65 -6.85
C GLU A 22 8.37 -2.02 -7.46
N PRO A 23 9.22 -2.12 -8.49
CA PRO A 23 9.49 -3.40 -9.13
C PRO A 23 10.25 -4.33 -8.19
N THR A 24 9.97 -5.63 -8.32
CA THR A 24 10.67 -6.67 -7.57
C THR A 24 11.47 -7.54 -8.53
N GLU A 25 12.27 -8.45 -7.98
CA GLU A 25 13.02 -9.41 -8.78
C GLU A 25 12.25 -10.71 -9.02
N ASP A 26 11.04 -10.82 -8.45
CA ASP A 26 10.23 -12.04 -8.54
C ASP A 26 9.41 -12.08 -9.82
N LEU A 27 9.49 -13.21 -10.54
CA LEU A 27 8.70 -13.41 -11.74
C LEU A 27 7.24 -13.71 -11.38
N CYS A 28 6.33 -13.25 -12.23
CA CYS A 28 4.92 -13.59 -12.10
C CYS A 28 4.75 -15.11 -12.19
N PRO A 29 4.06 -15.73 -11.21
CA PRO A 29 3.89 -17.19 -11.23
C PRO A 29 2.94 -17.69 -12.32
N ILE A 30 2.19 -16.78 -12.93
CA ILE A 30 1.20 -17.13 -13.95
C ILE A 30 1.80 -17.04 -15.36
N CYS A 31 2.25 -15.85 -15.75
CA CYS A 31 2.78 -15.68 -17.10
C CYS A 31 4.27 -15.96 -17.21
N ARG A 32 5.01 -15.84 -16.10
CA ARG A 32 6.45 -16.09 -16.02
C ARG A 32 7.29 -15.27 -17.00
N LYS A 33 6.73 -14.17 -17.49
CA LYS A 33 7.41 -13.28 -18.44
C LYS A 33 7.85 -11.99 -17.83
N ALA A 34 7.09 -11.47 -16.88
CA ALA A 34 7.35 -10.17 -16.27
C ALA A 34 7.61 -10.33 -14.79
N LYS A 35 8.40 -9.41 -14.24
CA LYS A 35 8.62 -9.35 -12.81
C LYS A 35 7.44 -8.65 -12.16
N LEU A 36 7.13 -9.05 -10.92
CA LEU A 36 6.02 -8.47 -10.17
C LEU A 36 6.36 -7.07 -9.68
N THR A 37 5.33 -6.25 -9.53
CA THR A 37 5.45 -4.90 -9.00
C THR A 37 4.64 -4.83 -7.71
N HIS A 38 5.19 -4.18 -6.69
CA HIS A 38 4.48 -3.95 -5.43
C HIS A 38 3.84 -2.58 -5.45
N VAL A 39 2.57 -2.53 -5.08
CA VAL A 39 1.81 -1.29 -4.92
C VAL A 39 1.33 -1.25 -3.48
N THR A 40 1.68 -0.19 -2.77
CA THR A 40 1.39 -0.07 -1.34
C THR A 40 0.28 0.94 -1.11
N TYR A 41 -0.81 0.49 -0.48
CA TYR A 41 -1.97 1.32 -0.14
C TYR A 41 -2.04 1.53 1.37
N VAL A 42 -2.58 2.67 1.77
CA VAL A 42 -2.75 3.00 3.19
C VAL A 42 -4.22 3.26 3.50
N TYR A 43 -4.68 2.78 4.65
CA TYR A 43 -6.06 2.94 5.12
C TYR A 43 -6.06 3.20 6.62
N GLY A 44 -6.92 4.11 7.05
CA GLY A 44 -7.07 4.40 8.47
C GLY A 44 -7.94 5.63 8.69
N ASP A 45 -8.64 5.65 9.82
CA ASP A 45 -9.57 6.73 10.15
C ASP A 45 -8.89 8.09 10.22
N GLU A 46 -7.64 8.13 10.66
CA GLU A 46 -6.90 9.38 10.80
C GLU A 46 -6.37 9.93 9.49
N LEU A 47 -6.37 9.11 8.43
CA LEU A 47 -5.79 9.51 7.16
C LEU A 47 -6.68 10.48 6.37
N GLY A 48 -7.98 10.45 6.60
CA GLY A 48 -8.91 11.33 5.90
C GLY A 48 -8.77 11.19 4.39
N GLN A 49 -8.39 12.28 3.73
CA GLN A 49 -8.26 12.30 2.27
C GLN A 49 -7.15 11.40 1.73
N TYR A 50 -6.25 10.95 2.58
CA TYR A 50 -5.15 10.07 2.17
C TYR A 50 -5.53 8.59 2.21
N GLU A 51 -6.71 8.26 2.74
CA GLU A 51 -7.16 6.88 2.80
C GLU A 51 -7.26 6.28 1.39
N GLY A 52 -6.69 5.09 1.21
CA GLY A 52 -6.71 4.41 -0.08
C GLY A 52 -5.67 4.89 -1.08
N ARG A 53 -4.83 5.83 -0.70
CA ARG A 53 -3.79 6.32 -1.60
C ARG A 53 -2.58 5.41 -1.62
N VAL A 54 -1.87 5.45 -2.74
CA VAL A 54 -0.62 4.70 -2.92
C VAL A 54 0.53 5.48 -2.31
N LYS A 55 1.35 4.80 -1.52
CA LYS A 55 2.51 5.42 -0.85
C LYS A 55 3.76 4.60 -1.09
N GLN A 56 4.90 5.25 -1.11
CA GLN A 56 6.19 4.58 -1.21
C GLN A 56 6.75 4.33 0.18
N ALA A 57 7.73 3.42 0.26
CA ALA A 57 8.29 3.00 1.56
C ALA A 57 8.76 4.18 2.42
N ARG A 58 9.43 5.18 1.82
CA ARG A 58 9.91 6.33 2.57
C ARG A 58 8.78 7.17 3.15
N GLU A 59 7.66 7.24 2.44
CA GLU A 59 6.48 7.97 2.91
C GLU A 59 5.84 7.28 4.09
N LEU A 60 5.90 5.94 4.12
CA LEU A 60 5.36 5.18 5.24
C LEU A 60 6.08 5.49 6.54
N ALA A 61 7.40 5.65 6.49
CA ALA A 61 8.18 5.99 7.67
C ALA A 61 7.77 7.35 8.24
N GLU A 62 7.55 8.33 7.37
CA GLU A 62 7.08 9.65 7.78
C GLU A 62 5.68 9.58 8.38
N MET A 63 4.79 8.81 7.75
CA MET A 63 3.42 8.64 8.24
C MET A 63 3.40 7.90 9.58
N ALA A 64 4.27 6.92 9.76
CA ALA A 64 4.33 6.16 11.00
C ALA A 64 4.70 7.05 12.19
N ALA A 65 5.45 8.11 11.95
CA ALA A 65 5.80 9.06 13.00
C ALA A 65 4.71 10.09 13.28
N GLU A 66 3.78 10.27 12.34
CA GLU A 66 2.76 11.32 12.42
C GLU A 66 1.38 10.82 12.85
N TYR A 67 0.97 9.66 12.35
CA TYR A 67 -0.38 9.14 12.62
C TYR A 67 -0.37 8.12 13.74
N GLY A 68 -1.50 8.01 14.45
CA GLY A 68 -1.64 7.09 15.57
C GLY A 68 -1.67 5.64 15.15
N GLU A 69 -2.47 5.34 14.13
CA GLU A 69 -2.58 3.98 13.62
C GLU A 69 -3.14 4.03 12.20
N PHE A 70 -2.54 3.26 11.31
CA PHE A 70 -3.08 3.05 9.97
C PHE A 70 -2.63 1.69 9.44
N ARG A 71 -3.39 1.16 8.50
CA ARG A 71 -3.09 -0.14 7.89
C ARG A 71 -2.40 0.05 6.56
N VAL A 72 -1.47 -0.85 6.29
CA VAL A 72 -0.73 -0.87 5.04
C VAL A 72 -1.03 -2.18 4.33
N TYR A 73 -1.39 -2.08 3.05
CA TYR A 73 -1.64 -3.25 2.21
C TYR A 73 -0.68 -3.22 1.04
N VAL A 74 0.12 -4.26 0.91
CA VAL A 74 1.05 -4.40 -0.21
C VAL A 74 0.47 -5.40 -1.20
N VAL A 75 0.16 -4.93 -2.39
CA VAL A 75 -0.41 -5.75 -3.45
C VAL A 75 0.68 -6.05 -4.47
N GLU A 76 0.84 -7.32 -4.82
CA GLU A 76 1.71 -7.72 -5.93
C GLU A 76 0.88 -7.77 -7.19
N VAL A 77 1.38 -7.20 -8.26
CA VAL A 77 0.67 -7.19 -9.53
C VAL A 77 1.64 -7.41 -10.68
N CYS A 78 1.19 -8.18 -11.66
CA CYS A 78 1.91 -8.37 -12.92
C CYS A 78 1.34 -7.40 -13.94
N GLN A 79 2.14 -6.44 -14.38
CA GLN A 79 1.67 -5.46 -15.36
C GLN A 79 1.48 -6.06 -16.74
N SER A 80 2.03 -7.24 -16.98
CA SER A 80 1.90 -7.90 -18.28
C SER A 80 0.59 -8.68 -18.41
N CYS A 81 0.28 -9.56 -17.45
CA CYS A 81 -0.93 -10.38 -17.54
C CYS A 81 -2.08 -9.93 -16.63
N GLY A 82 -1.80 -9.08 -15.65
CA GLY A 82 -2.85 -8.59 -14.75
C GLY A 82 -3.06 -9.44 -13.50
N TRP A 83 -2.22 -10.47 -13.28
CA TRP A 83 -2.32 -11.24 -12.04
C TRP A 83 -2.01 -10.36 -10.85
N ASN A 84 -2.78 -10.52 -9.77
CA ASN A 84 -2.58 -9.72 -8.59
C ASN A 84 -3.06 -10.47 -7.34
N HIS A 85 -2.47 -10.12 -6.21
CA HIS A 85 -2.92 -10.62 -4.92
C HIS A 85 -2.38 -9.75 -3.80
N LEU A 86 -2.99 -9.84 -2.64
CA LEU A 86 -2.50 -9.15 -1.45
C LEU A 86 -1.31 -9.93 -0.90
N ALA A 87 -0.12 -9.36 -1.02
CA ALA A 87 1.10 -10.02 -0.60
C ALA A 87 1.27 -9.98 0.92
N THR A 88 1.01 -8.83 1.53
CA THR A 88 1.11 -8.67 2.97
C THR A 88 0.29 -7.48 3.43
N SER A 89 -0.01 -7.46 4.72
CA SER A 89 -0.65 -6.31 5.36
C SER A 89 -0.10 -6.18 6.77
N TYR A 90 -0.03 -4.94 7.25
CA TYR A 90 0.47 -4.69 8.59
C TYR A 90 -0.04 -3.33 9.09
N VAL A 91 0.20 -3.06 10.36
CA VAL A 91 -0.22 -1.82 10.99
C VAL A 91 1.01 -0.99 11.34
N LEU A 92 0.95 0.29 11.04
CA LEU A 92 2.00 1.25 11.39
C LEU A 92 1.38 2.40 12.19
N GLY A 93 2.23 3.24 12.75
CA GLY A 93 1.82 4.42 13.47
C GLY A 93 2.49 4.52 14.82
N THR A 94 2.20 5.61 15.54
CA THR A 94 2.79 5.88 16.85
C THR A 94 2.17 5.05 17.97
N GLY A 95 1.00 4.45 17.71
CA GLY A 95 0.24 3.73 18.71
C GLY A 95 -0.68 4.62 19.53
N GLU A 96 -0.69 5.92 19.27
CA GLU A 96 -1.53 6.86 20.00
C GLU A 96 -2.52 7.56 19.06
N PRO A 97 -3.78 7.73 19.51
CA PRO A 97 -4.76 8.48 18.71
C PRO A 97 -4.30 9.92 18.48
N ALA A 98 -4.63 10.47 17.31
CA ALA A 98 -4.26 11.83 16.94
C ALA A 98 -4.70 12.88 17.96
N VAL A 99 -5.90 12.72 18.50
CA VAL A 99 -6.44 13.65 19.50
C VAL A 99 -5.56 13.67 20.75
N ARG A 100 -5.11 12.48 21.20
CA ARG A 100 -4.24 12.38 22.36
C ARG A 100 -2.89 13.03 22.11
N ARG A 101 -2.30 12.81 20.93
CA ARG A 101 -1.04 13.43 20.56
C ARG A 101 -1.14 14.95 20.55
N ARG A 102 -2.23 15.50 20.03
CA ARG A 102 -2.44 16.94 20.00
C ARG A 102 -2.55 17.52 21.38
N ARG A 103 -3.23 16.83 22.29
CA ARG A 103 -3.32 17.26 23.70
C ARG A 103 -1.96 17.32 24.36
N ARG A 104 -1.14 16.28 24.12
CA ARG A 104 0.23 16.27 24.66
C ARG A 104 1.03 17.46 24.14
N ALA A 105 0.96 17.72 22.86
CA ALA A 105 1.68 18.83 22.25
C ALA A 105 1.30 20.15 22.91
N ARG A 106 0.03 20.33 23.21
CA ARG A 106 -0.43 21.57 23.88
C ARG A 106 0.05 21.66 25.32
N THR A 107 0.03 20.55 26.04
CA THR A 107 0.43 20.57 27.45
C THR A 107 1.93 20.67 27.63
N SER A 108 2.71 20.30 26.67
CA SER A 108 4.16 20.38 26.74
C SER A 108 4.68 21.80 26.49
N GLN A 109 3.81 22.69 26.13
CA GLN A 109 4.16 24.10 25.96
C GLN A 109 3.92 24.87 27.23
#